data_d1c3d59785f7d6380206459794bb714f
#
_entry.id   d1c3d59785f7d6380206459794bb714f
#
_cell.length_a   1.000
_cell.length_b   1.000
_cell.length_c   1.000
_cell.angle_alpha   90.00
_cell.angle_beta   90.00
_cell.angle_gamma   90.00
#
_symmetry.space_group_name_H-M   'P 1'
#
loop_
_entity.id
_entity.type
_entity.pdbx_description
1 polymer ?
#
loop_
_entity_poly.entity_id
_entity_poly.type
_entity_poly.pdbx_seq_one_letter_code
_entity_poly.pdbx_strand_id
1 'polypeptide(L)'
;MGISVKLQVFEVPLDLLLHLIDKNKVNIYDIPIAMITEQYMEYVEQLKKEDLNVVSEFLVMAATLLDIKSRMLLPKEVDEEGNEEDPRAELVEKLLEYKLYKAMAQELKDKHIDAERTYYKKQNIPEAVAAYTPPVDLTEVIGDTTLMRLNRIFADVCKRKEDKIDPVRSKFGKIEKEEVTMSE
;
A
#
# COMPACT_ATOMS: atom_id res chain seq x y z
N MET A 1 42.69 -9.22 4.45
CA MET A 1 41.92 -8.70 3.33
C MET A 1 40.50 -9.11 3.54
N GLY A 2 39.67 -8.22 4.10
CA GLY A 2 38.25 -8.50 4.30
C GLY A 2 37.54 -8.31 2.97
N ILE A 3 36.95 -9.38 2.46
CA ILE A 3 36.01 -9.31 1.32
C ILE A 3 34.79 -8.59 1.85
N SER A 4 34.60 -7.34 1.46
CA SER A 4 33.35 -6.60 1.74
C SER A 4 32.25 -7.26 0.89
N VAL A 5 31.53 -8.18 1.50
CA VAL A 5 30.30 -8.71 0.94
C VAL A 5 29.30 -7.56 0.96
N LYS A 6 28.96 -7.01 -0.23
CA LYS A 6 27.83 -6.09 -0.33
C LYS A 6 26.58 -6.86 0.12
N LEU A 7 26.09 -6.58 1.33
CA LEU A 7 24.78 -7.06 1.73
C LEU A 7 23.76 -6.54 0.72
N GLN A 8 22.94 -7.41 0.21
CA GLN A 8 21.80 -7.05 -0.57
C GLN A 8 20.81 -6.38 0.38
N VAL A 9 20.59 -5.08 0.22
CA VAL A 9 19.70 -4.30 1.09
C VAL A 9 18.27 -4.63 0.69
N PHE A 10 17.52 -5.24 1.58
CA PHE A 10 16.08 -5.48 1.41
C PHE A 10 15.31 -4.37 2.12
N GLU A 11 14.32 -3.81 1.43
CA GLU A 11 13.48 -2.72 1.96
C GLU A 11 12.30 -3.26 2.79
N VAL A 12 11.86 -4.50 2.50
CA VAL A 12 10.66 -5.12 3.08
C VAL A 12 10.99 -6.52 3.60
N PRO A 13 10.49 -6.91 4.79
CA PRO A 13 10.72 -8.23 5.38
C PRO A 13 10.32 -9.42 4.50
N LEU A 14 9.19 -9.29 3.79
CA LEU A 14 8.69 -10.34 2.88
C LEU A 14 9.61 -10.56 1.68
N ASP A 15 10.30 -9.52 1.21
CA ASP A 15 11.28 -9.64 0.12
C ASP A 15 12.50 -10.46 0.54
N LEU A 16 12.98 -10.23 1.76
CA LEU A 16 14.03 -11.04 2.36
C LEU A 16 13.61 -12.51 2.49
N LEU A 17 12.39 -12.78 2.97
CA LEU A 17 11.87 -14.15 3.09
C LEU A 17 11.79 -14.85 1.73
N LEU A 18 11.25 -14.19 0.70
CA LEU A 18 11.23 -14.77 -0.65
C LEU A 18 12.63 -15.05 -1.17
N HIS A 19 13.58 -14.13 -0.94
CA HIS A 19 14.97 -14.34 -1.31
C HIS A 19 15.59 -15.56 -0.60
N LEU A 20 15.31 -15.75 0.69
CA LEU A 20 15.82 -16.92 1.44
C LEU A 20 15.18 -18.22 0.95
N ILE A 21 13.89 -18.22 0.64
CA ILE A 21 13.18 -19.36 0.07
C ILE A 21 13.79 -19.75 -1.28
N ASP A 22 13.99 -18.78 -2.17
CA ASP A 22 14.57 -19.00 -3.49
C ASP A 22 16.03 -19.45 -3.40
N LYS A 23 16.83 -18.84 -2.52
CA LYS A 23 18.23 -19.19 -2.27
C LYS A 23 18.38 -20.64 -1.81
N ASN A 24 17.51 -21.09 -0.94
CA ASN A 24 17.50 -22.45 -0.41
C ASN A 24 16.74 -23.44 -1.33
N LYS A 25 16.14 -22.95 -2.43
CA LYS A 25 15.33 -23.77 -3.38
C LYS A 25 14.20 -24.52 -2.68
N VAL A 26 13.58 -23.91 -1.71
CA VAL A 26 12.51 -24.48 -0.90
C VAL A 26 11.15 -24.17 -1.52
N ASN A 27 10.19 -25.08 -1.34
CA ASN A 27 8.82 -24.84 -1.77
C ASN A 27 8.14 -23.83 -0.82
N ILE A 28 7.51 -22.79 -1.40
CA ILE A 28 6.79 -21.76 -0.66
C ILE A 28 5.59 -22.33 0.13
N TYR A 29 5.04 -23.48 -0.28
CA TYR A 29 3.95 -24.17 0.43
C TYR A 29 4.44 -25.06 1.57
N ASP A 30 5.74 -25.36 1.63
CA ASP A 30 6.33 -26.20 2.66
C ASP A 30 7.67 -25.61 3.12
N ILE A 31 7.58 -24.49 3.84
CA ILE A 31 8.74 -23.73 4.31
C ILE A 31 9.33 -24.40 5.55
N PRO A 32 10.61 -24.79 5.55
CA PRO A 32 11.30 -25.28 6.74
C PRO A 32 11.58 -24.10 7.70
N ILE A 33 10.58 -23.75 8.50
CA ILE A 33 10.56 -22.55 9.34
C ILE A 33 11.81 -22.45 10.24
N ALA A 34 12.29 -23.58 10.81
CA ALA A 34 13.45 -23.57 11.67
C ALA A 34 14.69 -22.97 10.97
N MET A 35 14.97 -23.46 9.74
CA MET A 35 16.13 -23.02 8.94
C MET A 35 15.97 -21.59 8.43
N ILE A 36 14.78 -21.25 7.93
CA ILE A 36 14.52 -19.89 7.39
C ILE A 36 14.57 -18.85 8.52
N THR A 37 14.04 -19.17 9.70
CA THR A 37 14.10 -18.27 10.86
C THR A 37 15.54 -17.99 11.28
N GLU A 38 16.43 -18.99 11.31
CA GLU A 38 17.82 -18.79 11.66
C GLU A 38 18.55 -17.85 10.69
N GLN A 39 18.39 -18.09 9.38
CA GLN A 39 19.00 -17.22 8.36
C GLN A 39 18.41 -15.81 8.38
N TYR A 40 17.11 -15.68 8.66
CA TYR A 40 16.45 -14.40 8.81
C TYR A 40 17.00 -13.61 10.00
N MET A 41 17.16 -14.26 11.15
CA MET A 41 17.73 -13.64 12.35
C MET A 41 19.16 -13.18 12.15
N GLU A 42 20.00 -13.96 11.48
CA GLU A 42 21.36 -13.55 11.12
C GLU A 42 21.39 -12.26 10.30
N TYR A 43 20.45 -12.13 9.35
CA TYR A 43 20.34 -10.93 8.55
C TYR A 43 19.88 -9.72 9.37
N VAL A 44 18.88 -9.89 10.24
CA VAL A 44 18.37 -8.82 11.12
C VAL A 44 19.45 -8.34 12.10
N GLU A 45 20.30 -9.23 12.62
CA GLU A 45 21.43 -8.84 13.47
C GLU A 45 22.46 -7.97 12.74
N GLN A 46 22.67 -8.21 11.45
CA GLN A 46 23.55 -7.39 10.62
C GLN A 46 22.93 -6.02 10.35
N LEU A 47 21.59 -5.96 10.08
CA LEU A 47 20.86 -4.71 9.87
C LEU A 47 20.87 -3.78 11.08
N LYS A 48 20.81 -4.28 12.30
CA LYS A 48 20.84 -3.48 13.53
C LYS A 48 22.05 -2.51 13.62
N LYS A 49 23.05 -2.70 12.82
CA LYS A 49 24.24 -1.84 12.77
C LYS A 49 24.08 -0.64 11.83
N GLU A 50 23.08 -0.62 10.96
CA GLU A 50 23.00 0.35 9.87
C GLU A 50 21.85 1.38 10.02
N ASP A 51 20.60 0.99 10.34
CA ASP A 51 19.48 1.94 10.47
C ASP A 51 18.35 1.43 11.38
N LEU A 52 18.03 2.19 12.44
CA LEU A 52 17.03 1.82 13.45
C LEU A 52 15.58 1.88 12.96
N ASN A 53 15.26 2.68 11.95
CA ASN A 53 13.87 2.86 11.48
C ASN A 53 13.41 1.68 10.61
N VAL A 54 14.28 1.16 9.77
CA VAL A 54 14.00 -0.03 8.93
C VAL A 54 13.90 -1.30 9.78
N VAL A 55 14.63 -1.36 10.88
CA VAL A 55 14.72 -2.54 11.76
C VAL A 55 13.37 -2.90 12.41
N SER A 56 12.45 -1.95 12.62
CA SER A 56 11.20 -2.20 13.35
C SER A 56 10.31 -3.23 12.64
N GLU A 57 10.10 -3.12 11.33
CA GLU A 57 9.28 -4.06 10.57
C GLU A 57 9.92 -5.46 10.50
N PHE A 58 11.25 -5.49 10.38
CA PHE A 58 11.99 -6.76 10.40
C PHE A 58 11.93 -7.45 11.77
N LEU A 59 11.88 -6.69 12.87
CA LEU A 59 11.70 -7.28 14.21
C LEU A 59 10.30 -7.85 14.42
N VAL A 60 9.27 -7.20 13.90
CA VAL A 60 7.88 -7.74 13.92
C VAL A 60 7.82 -9.07 13.20
N MET A 61 8.40 -9.14 12.00
CA MET A 61 8.44 -10.40 11.22
C MET A 61 9.30 -11.46 11.94
N ALA A 62 10.40 -11.09 12.57
CA ALA A 62 11.21 -12.01 13.39
C ALA A 62 10.39 -12.63 14.52
N ALA A 63 9.59 -11.81 15.22
CA ALA A 63 8.69 -12.30 16.27
C ALA A 63 7.63 -13.27 15.72
N THR A 64 7.04 -12.95 14.57
CA THR A 64 6.09 -13.84 13.88
C THR A 64 6.73 -15.18 13.53
N LEU A 65 7.96 -15.17 12.97
CA LEU A 65 8.67 -16.42 12.62
C LEU A 65 9.02 -17.26 13.85
N LEU A 66 9.37 -16.63 14.97
CA LEU A 66 9.63 -17.32 16.25
C LEU A 66 8.34 -17.93 16.82
N ASP A 67 7.20 -17.23 16.72
CA ASP A 67 5.90 -17.75 17.14
C ASP A 67 5.50 -18.98 16.31
N ILE A 68 5.59 -18.90 14.99
CA ILE A 68 5.33 -20.03 14.09
C ILE A 68 6.25 -21.20 14.40
N LYS A 69 7.57 -20.94 14.58
CA LYS A 69 8.55 -21.97 14.95
C LYS A 69 8.16 -22.65 16.27
N SER A 70 7.75 -21.85 17.27
CA SER A 70 7.31 -22.37 18.57
C SER A 70 6.11 -23.28 18.46
N ARG A 71 5.06 -22.86 17.74
CA ARG A 71 3.85 -23.63 17.51
C ARG A 71 4.13 -24.95 16.76
N MET A 72 5.04 -24.93 15.78
CA MET A 72 5.42 -26.15 15.04
C MET A 72 6.21 -27.16 15.88
N LEU A 73 6.88 -26.72 16.95
CA LEU A 73 7.60 -27.60 17.86
C LEU A 73 6.73 -28.17 18.99
N LEU A 74 5.56 -27.58 19.22
CA LEU A 74 4.57 -28.06 20.19
C LEU A 74 3.69 -29.17 19.54
N PRO A 75 3.04 -30.02 20.35
CA PRO A 75 2.02 -30.90 19.88
C PRO A 75 0.94 -30.10 19.14
N LYS A 76 0.51 -30.58 17.98
CA LYS A 76 -0.50 -29.87 17.17
C LYS A 76 -1.79 -29.69 17.96
N GLU A 77 -2.28 -28.47 18.03
CA GLU A 77 -3.60 -28.17 18.52
C GLU A 77 -4.61 -28.56 17.42
N VAL A 78 -5.61 -29.31 17.82
CA VAL A 78 -6.71 -29.74 16.95
C VAL A 78 -7.91 -28.89 17.32
N ASP A 79 -8.54 -28.24 16.35
CA ASP A 79 -9.75 -27.46 16.60
C ASP A 79 -10.93 -28.36 17.02
N GLU A 80 -12.05 -27.76 17.43
CA GLU A 80 -13.27 -28.49 17.87
C GLU A 80 -13.86 -29.37 16.73
N GLU A 81 -13.46 -29.10 15.48
CA GLU A 81 -13.90 -29.85 14.29
C GLU A 81 -12.90 -30.95 13.87
N GLY A 82 -11.76 -31.07 14.57
CA GLY A 82 -10.75 -32.10 14.28
C GLY A 82 -9.77 -31.73 13.17
N ASN A 83 -9.73 -30.46 12.73
CA ASN A 83 -8.80 -29.99 11.74
C ASN A 83 -7.49 -29.52 12.39
N GLU A 84 -6.36 -29.89 11.77
CA GLU A 84 -5.05 -29.37 12.16
C GLU A 84 -4.81 -28.04 11.45
N GLU A 85 -4.72 -26.96 12.20
CA GLU A 85 -4.33 -25.66 11.65
C GLU A 85 -2.83 -25.61 11.43
N ASP A 86 -2.40 -25.35 10.19
CA ASP A 86 -0.97 -25.13 9.89
C ASP A 86 -0.59 -23.70 10.31
N PRO A 87 0.26 -23.51 11.33
CA PRO A 87 0.64 -22.19 11.80
C PRO A 87 1.39 -21.35 10.75
N ARG A 88 1.80 -21.94 9.63
CA ARG A 88 2.45 -21.25 8.50
C ARG A 88 1.47 -20.68 7.50
N ALA A 89 0.19 -21.07 7.54
CA ALA A 89 -0.79 -20.78 6.49
C ALA A 89 -0.90 -19.28 6.20
N GLU A 90 -1.02 -18.46 7.23
CA GLU A 90 -1.11 -17.00 7.08
C GLU A 90 0.17 -16.39 6.46
N LEU A 91 1.35 -16.90 6.85
CA LEU A 91 2.62 -16.43 6.28
C LEU A 91 2.74 -16.81 4.80
N VAL A 92 2.36 -18.03 4.43
CA VAL A 92 2.37 -18.52 3.04
C VAL A 92 1.44 -17.67 2.17
N GLU A 93 0.24 -17.36 2.64
CA GLU A 93 -0.71 -16.49 1.93
C GLU A 93 -0.11 -15.10 1.66
N LYS A 94 0.44 -14.45 2.69
CA LYS A 94 1.11 -13.15 2.56
C LYS A 94 2.29 -13.17 1.60
N LEU A 95 3.09 -14.24 1.60
CA LEU A 95 4.22 -14.40 0.68
C LEU A 95 3.76 -14.60 -0.77
N LEU A 96 2.69 -15.35 -1.01
CA LEU A 96 2.11 -15.54 -2.34
C LEU A 96 1.52 -14.24 -2.87
N GLU A 97 0.79 -13.52 -2.05
CA GLU A 97 0.23 -12.21 -2.39
C GLU A 97 1.35 -11.21 -2.75
N TYR A 98 2.36 -11.10 -1.90
CA TYR A 98 3.51 -10.24 -2.16
C TYR A 98 4.25 -10.62 -3.46
N LYS A 99 4.48 -11.91 -3.71
CA LYS A 99 5.09 -12.41 -4.95
C LYS A 99 4.29 -12.02 -6.18
N LEU A 100 2.96 -12.11 -6.11
CA LEU A 100 2.05 -11.69 -7.18
C LEU A 100 2.18 -10.19 -7.45
N TYR A 101 2.08 -9.34 -6.41
CA TYR A 101 2.22 -7.90 -6.57
C TYR A 101 3.60 -7.49 -7.10
N LYS A 102 4.65 -8.14 -6.65
CA LYS A 102 6.02 -7.90 -7.14
C LYS A 102 6.15 -8.21 -8.64
N ALA A 103 5.57 -9.32 -9.09
CA ALA A 103 5.54 -9.68 -10.51
C ALA A 103 4.74 -8.67 -11.35
N MET A 104 3.56 -8.25 -10.86
CA MET A 104 2.74 -7.24 -11.52
C MET A 104 3.45 -5.88 -11.59
N ALA A 105 4.13 -5.47 -10.52
CA ALA A 105 4.89 -4.23 -10.47
C ALA A 105 6.03 -4.23 -11.50
N GLN A 106 6.71 -5.36 -11.67
CA GLN A 106 7.77 -5.51 -12.68
C GLN A 106 7.19 -5.40 -14.10
N GLU A 107 6.07 -6.06 -14.38
CA GLU A 107 5.40 -5.95 -15.69
C GLU A 107 4.94 -4.51 -15.99
N LEU A 108 4.39 -3.81 -14.99
CA LEU A 108 4.02 -2.40 -15.15
C LEU A 108 5.23 -1.50 -15.40
N LYS A 109 6.34 -1.77 -14.71
CA LYS A 109 7.59 -1.04 -14.93
C LYS A 109 8.11 -1.23 -16.36
N ASP A 110 8.06 -2.45 -16.88
CA ASP A 110 8.49 -2.74 -18.24
C ASP A 110 7.59 -2.02 -19.28
N LYS A 111 6.27 -2.03 -19.06
CA LYS A 111 5.32 -1.25 -19.89
C LYS A 111 5.54 0.26 -19.80
N HIS A 112 5.97 0.77 -18.66
CA HIS A 112 6.25 2.20 -18.46
C HIS A 112 7.43 2.66 -19.35
N ILE A 113 8.47 1.85 -19.48
CA ILE A 113 9.64 2.16 -20.34
C ILE A 113 9.20 2.37 -21.81
N ASP A 114 8.26 1.57 -22.27
CA ASP A 114 7.71 1.72 -23.63
C ASP A 114 6.81 2.94 -23.75
N ALA A 115 6.02 3.25 -22.71
CA ALA A 115 5.17 4.43 -22.67
C ALA A 115 5.96 5.75 -22.68
N GLU A 116 7.10 5.82 -21.99
CA GLU A 116 7.96 7.01 -21.99
C GLU A 116 8.55 7.34 -23.38
N ARG A 117 8.67 6.37 -24.27
CA ARG A 117 9.12 6.55 -25.65
C ARG A 117 8.03 7.01 -26.60
N THR A 118 6.77 7.05 -26.14
CA THR A 118 5.63 7.37 -26.97
C THR A 118 5.32 8.86 -26.89
N TYR A 119 5.53 9.56 -28.01
CA TYR A 119 5.19 10.98 -28.11
C TYR A 119 3.79 11.15 -28.70
N TYR A 120 2.93 11.81 -27.95
CA TYR A 120 1.60 12.14 -28.41
C TYR A 120 1.57 13.56 -28.98
N LYS A 121 0.86 13.71 -30.10
CA LYS A 121 0.56 15.04 -30.67
C LYS A 121 -0.27 15.83 -29.64
N LYS A 122 0.06 17.10 -29.44
CA LYS A 122 -0.81 18.01 -28.65
C LYS A 122 -2.20 17.99 -29.23
N GLN A 123 -3.21 17.98 -28.35
CA GLN A 123 -4.61 17.99 -28.75
C GLN A 123 -4.87 19.22 -29.63
N ASN A 124 -5.25 18.98 -30.88
CA ASN A 124 -5.61 20.01 -31.82
C ASN A 124 -7.13 19.94 -32.03
N ILE A 125 -7.85 20.57 -31.10
CA ILE A 125 -9.30 20.71 -31.20
C ILE A 125 -9.57 21.91 -32.11
N PRO A 126 -10.24 21.75 -33.27
CA PRO A 126 -10.65 22.89 -34.09
C PRO A 126 -11.49 23.86 -33.25
N GLU A 127 -11.29 25.16 -33.49
CA GLU A 127 -11.97 26.24 -32.75
C GLU A 127 -13.52 26.08 -32.78
N ALA A 128 -14.05 25.64 -33.90
CA ALA A 128 -15.46 25.34 -34.06
C ALA A 128 -15.98 24.21 -33.14
N VAL A 129 -15.12 23.22 -32.83
CA VAL A 129 -15.49 22.13 -31.90
C VAL A 129 -15.28 22.56 -30.45
N ALA A 130 -14.27 23.38 -30.18
CA ALA A 130 -14.03 23.94 -28.84
C ALA A 130 -15.14 24.93 -28.43
N ALA A 131 -15.70 25.64 -29.39
CA ALA A 131 -16.80 26.57 -29.18
C ALA A 131 -18.19 25.90 -29.16
N TYR A 132 -18.26 24.61 -29.52
CA TYR A 132 -19.53 23.90 -29.55
C TYR A 132 -20.02 23.60 -28.13
N THR A 133 -21.05 24.26 -27.71
CA THR A 133 -21.80 23.91 -26.49
C THR A 133 -23.07 23.17 -26.93
N PRO A 134 -23.21 21.88 -26.58
CA PRO A 134 -24.42 21.15 -26.93
C PRO A 134 -25.65 21.82 -26.29
N PRO A 135 -26.79 21.90 -27.00
CA PRO A 135 -27.99 22.43 -26.41
C PRO A 135 -28.36 21.57 -25.21
N VAL A 136 -28.46 22.19 -24.05
CA VAL A 136 -28.87 21.51 -22.81
C VAL A 136 -30.41 21.48 -22.80
N ASP A 137 -30.98 20.27 -22.82
CA ASP A 137 -32.39 20.13 -22.56
C ASP A 137 -32.67 20.32 -21.06
N LEU A 138 -33.13 21.50 -20.71
CA LEU A 138 -33.46 21.86 -19.34
C LEU A 138 -34.52 20.95 -18.72
N THR A 139 -35.39 20.39 -19.52
CA THR A 139 -36.44 19.49 -19.05
C THR A 139 -35.88 18.16 -18.60
N GLU A 140 -34.85 17.64 -19.30
CA GLU A 140 -34.14 16.41 -18.93
C GLU A 140 -33.24 16.63 -17.70
N VAL A 141 -32.55 17.78 -17.64
CA VAL A 141 -31.61 18.08 -16.53
C VAL A 141 -32.34 18.43 -15.24
N ILE A 142 -33.43 19.20 -15.32
CA ILE A 142 -34.20 19.63 -14.13
C ILE A 142 -35.15 18.51 -13.68
N GLY A 143 -35.76 17.76 -14.64
CA GLY A 143 -36.70 16.69 -14.34
C GLY A 143 -37.76 17.13 -13.33
N ASP A 144 -38.05 16.26 -12.36
CA ASP A 144 -39.02 16.51 -11.28
C ASP A 144 -38.38 17.29 -10.09
N THR A 145 -37.34 18.09 -10.34
CA THR A 145 -36.66 18.83 -9.29
C THR A 145 -37.55 19.96 -8.76
N THR A 146 -37.95 19.83 -7.52
CA THR A 146 -38.74 20.88 -6.82
C THR A 146 -37.84 22.07 -6.46
N LEU A 147 -38.48 23.26 -6.33
CA LEU A 147 -37.77 24.49 -5.89
C LEU A 147 -37.01 24.29 -4.57
N MET A 148 -37.57 23.50 -3.67
CA MET A 148 -36.92 23.18 -2.38
C MET A 148 -35.64 22.37 -2.57
N ARG A 149 -35.64 21.39 -3.49
CA ARG A 149 -34.44 20.59 -3.80
C ARG A 149 -33.37 21.43 -4.48
N LEU A 150 -33.78 22.34 -5.38
CA LEU A 150 -32.86 23.29 -6.04
C LEU A 150 -32.19 24.21 -5.03
N ASN A 151 -32.96 24.76 -4.09
CA ASN A 151 -32.43 25.64 -3.03
C ASN A 151 -31.42 24.89 -2.13
N ARG A 152 -31.69 23.62 -1.80
CA ARG A 152 -30.76 22.79 -1.03
C ARG A 152 -29.45 22.56 -1.78
N ILE A 153 -29.52 22.22 -3.07
CA ILE A 153 -28.33 22.03 -3.93
C ILE A 153 -27.54 23.34 -4.01
N PHE A 154 -28.21 24.47 -4.19
CA PHE A 154 -27.57 25.77 -4.25
C PHE A 154 -26.85 26.12 -2.93
N ALA A 155 -27.49 25.89 -1.79
CA ALA A 155 -26.87 26.09 -0.47
C ALA A 155 -25.64 25.20 -0.28
N ASP A 156 -25.69 23.93 -0.70
CA ASP A 156 -24.56 22.99 -0.63
C ASP A 156 -23.38 23.44 -1.53
N VAL A 157 -23.66 23.96 -2.73
CA VAL A 157 -22.65 24.48 -3.65
C VAL A 157 -21.98 25.74 -3.07
N CYS A 158 -22.78 26.66 -2.52
CA CYS A 158 -22.26 27.85 -1.85
C CYS A 158 -21.34 27.49 -0.68
N LYS A 159 -21.75 26.55 0.16
CA LYS A 159 -20.97 26.04 1.28
C LYS A 159 -19.63 25.43 0.84
N ARG A 160 -19.67 24.60 -0.22
CA ARG A 160 -18.42 24.01 -0.80
C ARG A 160 -17.49 25.08 -1.39
N LYS A 161 -18.02 26.18 -1.91
CA LYS A 161 -17.23 27.30 -2.39
C LYS A 161 -16.54 28.03 -1.25
N GLU A 162 -17.24 28.28 -0.14
CA GLU A 162 -16.66 28.86 1.07
C GLU A 162 -15.57 27.97 1.66
N ASP A 163 -15.80 26.65 1.75
CA ASP A 163 -14.81 25.66 2.22
C ASP A 163 -13.56 25.59 1.32
N LYS A 164 -13.69 25.89 0.01
CA LYS A 164 -12.54 25.94 -0.91
C LYS A 164 -11.72 27.23 -0.78
N ILE A 165 -12.34 28.31 -0.34
CA ILE A 165 -11.65 29.61 -0.13
C ILE A 165 -10.81 29.57 1.14
N ASP A 166 -11.18 28.73 2.12
CA ASP A 166 -10.41 28.53 3.36
C ASP A 166 -9.85 27.09 3.45
N PRO A 167 -8.69 26.83 2.81
CA PRO A 167 -8.09 25.50 2.77
C PRO A 167 -7.66 24.96 4.15
N VAL A 168 -7.48 25.82 5.13
CA VAL A 168 -7.15 25.44 6.52
C VAL A 168 -8.41 24.87 7.19
N ARG A 169 -9.55 25.50 6.96
CA ARG A 169 -10.83 25.12 7.54
C ARG A 169 -11.35 23.79 6.96
N SER A 170 -11.07 23.51 5.68
CA SER A 170 -11.51 22.27 5.01
C SER A 170 -10.69 21.05 5.39
N LYS A 171 -9.40 21.22 5.73
CA LYS A 171 -8.48 20.10 6.04
C LYS A 171 -8.41 19.73 7.51
N PHE A 172 -8.55 20.69 8.42
CA PHE A 172 -8.26 20.47 9.84
C PHE A 172 -9.44 20.76 10.79
N GLY A 173 -10.63 21.02 10.26
CA GLY A 173 -11.79 21.42 11.05
C GLY A 173 -11.65 22.85 11.58
N LYS A 174 -12.53 23.23 12.50
CA LYS A 174 -12.48 24.56 13.14
C LYS A 174 -11.26 24.65 14.06
N ILE A 175 -10.20 25.30 13.62
CA ILE A 175 -9.20 25.86 14.53
C ILE A 175 -9.81 27.16 15.07
N GLU A 176 -10.08 27.19 16.37
CA GLU A 176 -10.61 28.38 17.02
C GLU A 176 -9.57 29.50 16.90
N LYS A 177 -10.01 30.71 16.51
CA LYS A 177 -9.15 31.85 16.29
C LYS A 177 -8.33 32.31 17.53
N GLU A 178 -8.70 31.81 18.70
CA GLU A 178 -8.03 32.10 19.96
C GLU A 178 -6.67 31.40 20.13
N GLU A 179 -6.44 30.25 19.44
CA GLU A 179 -5.15 29.56 19.53
C GLU A 179 -4.04 30.18 18.65
N VAL A 180 -4.40 31.01 17.67
CA VAL A 180 -3.42 31.64 16.74
C VAL A 180 -2.88 32.95 17.25
N THR A 181 -3.52 33.59 18.23
CA THR A 181 -3.13 34.90 18.76
C THR A 181 -2.24 34.86 20.01
N MET A 182 -1.87 33.65 20.49
CA MET A 182 -1.02 33.52 21.70
C MET A 182 0.45 33.17 21.41
N SER A 183 0.93 33.36 20.19
CA SER A 183 2.33 33.14 19.78
C SER A 183 2.99 34.38 19.21
N GLU A 184 2.71 35.58 19.76
CA GLU A 184 3.57 36.76 19.62
C GLU A 184 4.31 37.05 20.93
#